data_b9896c6cd4afda36d95e11906950f9e6
#
_entry.id   b9896c6cd4afda36d95e11906950f9e6
#
_cell.length_a   1.000
_cell.length_b   1.000
_cell.length_c   1.000
_cell.angle_alpha   90.00
_cell.angle_beta   90.00
_cell.angle_gamma   90.00
#
_symmetry.space_group_name_H-M   'P 1'
#
loop_
_entity.id
_entity.type
_entity.pdbx_description
1 polymer ?
#
loop_
_entity_poly.entity_id
_entity_poly.type
_entity_poly.pdbx_seq_one_letter_code
_entity_poly.pdbx_strand_id
1 'polypeptide(L)'
;MAVLLLRRIRGNKPEMSSTATLFALDYVAMTALSDGKNVGSCMRVLGVDPAAAGPTGYGIVDSDGRNCHMLHYGALRVPLARQKESSGAALQDIHELICRLIREFAPTALAVESVFTALNMRTALRLAEVRGVVLLAAAQHGVPMYSYSPREVKACVAGYGHADKRQMQLMVRALLSMTETPEPADAADALAVALCHLQAEQARLRYNLPDAKSLAKPRALSPAATPARSVTRIPASRIESTR
;
A
#
# COMPACT_ATOMS: atom_id res chain seq x y z
N MET A 1 27.31 -1.03 -11.92
CA MET A 1 26.64 0.27 -12.09
C MET A 1 26.16 0.90 -10.79
N ALA A 2 25.64 0.15 -9.82
CA ALA A 2 25.15 0.70 -8.53
C ALA A 2 26.23 1.43 -7.69
N VAL A 3 27.50 0.98 -7.71
CA VAL A 3 28.61 1.61 -6.96
C VAL A 3 28.98 3.00 -7.50
N LEU A 4 28.76 3.25 -8.78
CA LEU A 4 29.02 4.56 -9.40
C LEU A 4 27.96 5.60 -9.07
N LEU A 5 26.72 5.19 -8.82
CA LEU A 5 25.62 6.08 -8.44
C LEU A 5 25.80 6.62 -7.01
N LEU A 6 26.31 5.80 -6.08
CA LEU A 6 26.60 6.17 -4.69
C LEU A 6 27.75 7.18 -4.55
N ARG A 7 28.73 7.19 -5.49
CA ARG A 7 29.80 8.20 -5.47
C ARG A 7 29.33 9.61 -5.84
N ARG A 8 28.26 9.75 -6.58
CA ARG A 8 27.74 11.05 -7.03
C ARG A 8 26.85 11.74 -5.99
N ILE A 9 26.36 10.98 -4.99
CA ILE A 9 25.50 11.50 -3.91
C ILE A 9 26.32 12.00 -2.71
N ARG A 10 27.63 11.70 -2.65
CA ARG A 10 28.54 12.06 -1.54
C ARG A 10 28.97 13.53 -1.48
N GLY A 11 28.38 14.41 -2.27
CA GLY A 11 28.78 15.81 -2.35
C GLY A 11 28.32 16.75 -1.24
N ASN A 12 27.44 16.32 -0.30
CA ASN A 12 27.10 17.14 0.87
C ASN A 12 26.71 16.23 2.04
N LYS A 13 27.55 16.20 3.08
CA LYS A 13 27.32 15.42 4.31
C LYS A 13 26.27 16.09 5.20
N PRO A 14 25.14 15.41 5.53
CA PRO A 14 24.61 15.42 6.88
C PRO A 14 25.08 14.15 7.61
N GLU A 15 25.39 14.24 8.88
CA GLU A 15 25.76 13.11 9.74
C GLU A 15 24.64 12.07 9.76
N MET A 16 24.88 10.94 9.11
CA MET A 16 23.95 9.82 9.05
C MET A 16 24.17 8.92 10.28
N SER A 17 23.12 8.73 11.05
CA SER A 17 23.07 7.76 12.15
C SER A 17 23.45 6.35 11.66
N SER A 18 24.29 5.67 12.44
CA SER A 18 24.91 4.36 12.16
C SER A 18 23.94 3.26 11.66
N THR A 19 22.67 3.30 12.08
CA THR A 19 21.64 2.33 11.72
C THR A 19 21.12 2.48 10.29
N ALA A 20 20.99 3.72 9.79
CA ALA A 20 20.51 3.98 8.42
C ALA A 20 21.55 3.58 7.36
N THR A 21 22.83 3.69 7.70
CA THR A 21 23.92 3.26 6.82
C THR A 21 24.01 1.74 6.71
N LEU A 22 23.72 1.02 7.79
CA LEU A 22 23.65 -0.45 7.80
C LEU A 22 22.52 -0.96 6.92
N PHE A 23 21.30 -0.38 6.99
CA PHE A 23 20.18 -0.77 6.15
C PHE A 23 20.42 -0.49 4.65
N ALA A 24 21.03 0.64 4.31
CA ALA A 24 21.37 0.97 2.92
C ALA A 24 22.51 0.11 2.37
N LEU A 25 23.50 -0.24 3.19
CA LEU A 25 24.59 -1.14 2.81
C LEU A 25 24.11 -2.59 2.70
N ASP A 26 23.23 -3.04 3.57
CA ASP A 26 22.62 -4.37 3.47
C ASP A 26 21.74 -4.50 2.22
N TYR A 27 21.02 -3.45 1.80
CA TYR A 27 20.25 -3.47 0.58
C TYR A 27 21.14 -3.61 -0.67
N VAL A 28 22.26 -2.89 -0.73
CA VAL A 28 23.24 -2.98 -1.83
C VAL A 28 24.01 -4.30 -1.79
N ALA A 29 24.35 -4.82 -0.60
CA ALA A 29 24.96 -6.13 -0.43
C ALA A 29 23.96 -7.27 -0.73
N MET A 30 22.67 -7.05 -0.46
CA MET A 30 21.58 -7.99 -0.74
C MET A 30 21.41 -8.29 -2.24
N THR A 31 21.63 -7.29 -3.10
CA THR A 31 21.54 -7.50 -4.56
C THR A 31 22.80 -8.16 -5.15
N ALA A 32 23.91 -8.16 -4.43
CA ALA A 32 25.20 -8.65 -4.95
C ALA A 32 25.58 -10.08 -4.53
N LEU A 33 24.91 -10.70 -3.53
CA LEU A 33 25.37 -11.95 -2.91
C LEU A 33 24.44 -13.16 -3.09
N SER A 34 23.44 -13.14 -3.97
CA SER A 34 22.58 -14.30 -4.20
C SER A 34 22.99 -15.12 -5.42
N ASP A 35 24.10 -15.80 -5.35
CA ASP A 35 24.36 -16.97 -6.17
C ASP A 35 23.66 -18.20 -5.53
N GLY A 36 22.67 -18.72 -6.26
CA GLY A 36 22.20 -20.10 -6.14
C GLY A 36 21.12 -20.41 -5.10
N LYS A 37 19.90 -20.65 -5.59
CA LYS A 37 18.78 -21.34 -4.94
C LYS A 37 17.90 -20.50 -4.03
N ASN A 38 17.13 -19.59 -4.61
CA ASN A 38 15.75 -19.38 -4.17
C ASN A 38 14.96 -18.95 -5.41
N VAL A 39 13.99 -19.78 -5.81
CA VAL A 39 12.98 -19.39 -6.80
C VAL A 39 12.19 -18.27 -6.13
N GLY A 40 12.50 -17.03 -6.49
CA GLY A 40 11.86 -15.86 -5.94
C GLY A 40 10.36 -15.98 -6.16
N SER A 41 9.58 -16.06 -5.08
CA SER A 41 8.13 -16.01 -5.17
C SER A 41 7.74 -14.71 -5.84
N CYS A 42 7.19 -14.79 -7.04
CA CYS A 42 6.63 -13.62 -7.73
C CYS A 42 5.53 -13.03 -6.84
N MET A 43 5.68 -11.77 -6.46
CA MET A 43 4.76 -11.09 -5.55
C MET A 43 4.25 -9.83 -6.20
N ARG A 44 2.93 -9.68 -6.27
CA ARG A 44 2.25 -8.48 -6.75
C ARG A 44 1.57 -7.77 -5.61
N VAL A 45 1.85 -6.49 -5.44
CA VAL A 45 1.34 -5.68 -4.34
C VAL A 45 0.57 -4.49 -4.89
N LEU A 46 -0.64 -4.29 -4.36
CA LEU A 46 -1.40 -3.06 -4.52
C LEU A 46 -1.12 -2.15 -3.32
N GLY A 47 -0.39 -1.07 -3.56
CA GLY A 47 -0.21 0.02 -2.59
C GLY A 47 -1.34 1.03 -2.69
N VAL A 48 -1.82 1.52 -1.55
CA VAL A 48 -2.87 2.54 -1.47
C VAL A 48 -2.45 3.61 -0.47
N ASP A 49 -2.52 4.86 -0.92
CA ASP A 49 -2.39 6.06 -0.08
C ASP A 49 -3.76 6.73 0.06
N PRO A 50 -4.49 6.46 1.16
CA PRO A 50 -5.82 7.03 1.37
C PRO A 50 -5.74 8.50 1.74
N ALA A 51 -6.55 9.34 1.10
CA ALA A 51 -6.63 10.77 1.40
C ALA A 51 -7.98 11.17 2.03
N ALA A 52 -7.93 12.09 3.00
CA ALA A 52 -9.15 12.61 3.64
C ALA A 52 -9.90 13.64 2.78
N ALA A 53 -9.17 14.41 1.98
CA ALA A 53 -9.73 15.52 1.18
C ALA A 53 -9.07 15.64 -0.21
N GLY A 54 -8.02 14.87 -0.47
CA GLY A 54 -7.30 14.81 -1.74
C GLY A 54 -7.69 13.59 -2.58
N PRO A 55 -6.95 13.34 -3.65
CA PRO A 55 -7.08 12.10 -4.40
C PRO A 55 -6.51 10.93 -3.62
N THR A 56 -7.16 9.76 -3.70
CA THR A 56 -6.63 8.51 -3.18
C THR A 56 -5.65 7.93 -4.20
N GLY A 57 -4.37 7.85 -3.83
CA GLY A 57 -3.32 7.26 -4.64
C GLY A 57 -3.39 5.73 -4.65
N TYR A 58 -3.01 5.13 -5.78
CA TYR A 58 -2.80 3.69 -5.89
C TYR A 58 -1.62 3.36 -6.79
N GLY A 59 -0.97 2.25 -6.51
CA GLY A 59 0.15 1.76 -7.31
C GLY A 59 0.28 0.25 -7.23
N ILE A 60 0.53 -0.40 -8.38
CA ILE A 60 0.69 -1.84 -8.49
C ILE A 60 2.12 -2.14 -8.88
N VAL A 61 2.79 -2.91 -8.04
CA VAL A 61 4.18 -3.29 -8.21
C VAL A 61 4.31 -4.81 -8.20
N ASP A 62 4.99 -5.34 -9.21
CA ASP A 62 5.43 -6.73 -9.27
C ASP A 62 6.86 -6.86 -8.77
N SER A 63 7.18 -7.97 -8.13
CA SER A 63 8.54 -8.34 -7.79
C SER A 63 8.81 -9.81 -8.14
N ASP A 64 9.94 -10.06 -8.78
CA ASP A 64 10.47 -11.40 -9.03
C ASP A 64 11.38 -11.91 -7.88
N GLY A 65 11.40 -11.19 -6.76
CA GLY A 65 12.27 -11.42 -5.61
C GLY A 65 13.63 -10.74 -5.71
N ARG A 66 13.99 -10.15 -6.87
CA ARG A 66 15.23 -9.38 -7.10
C ARG A 66 14.93 -7.96 -7.58
N ASN A 67 14.06 -7.85 -8.56
CA ASN A 67 13.68 -6.57 -9.16
C ASN A 67 12.22 -6.27 -8.88
N CYS A 68 11.91 -4.98 -8.83
CA CYS A 68 10.55 -4.48 -8.72
C CYS A 68 10.18 -3.73 -10.00
N HIS A 69 9.00 -4.01 -10.53
CA HIS A 69 8.48 -3.38 -11.74
C HIS A 69 7.12 -2.77 -11.47
N MET A 70 6.96 -1.51 -11.85
CA MET A 70 5.65 -0.86 -11.81
C MET A 70 4.79 -1.38 -12.96
N LEU A 71 3.58 -1.89 -12.64
CA LEU A 71 2.61 -2.33 -13.63
C LEU A 71 1.58 -1.23 -13.94
N HIS A 72 1.06 -0.60 -12.92
CA HIS A 72 0.03 0.43 -13.05
C HIS A 72 0.02 1.35 -11.83
N TYR A 73 -0.29 2.62 -12.02
CA TYR A 73 -0.44 3.58 -10.93
C TYR A 73 -1.36 4.73 -11.33
N GLY A 74 -1.87 5.45 -10.34
CA GLY A 74 -2.69 6.62 -10.55
C GLY A 74 -3.27 7.15 -9.25
N ALA A 75 -4.21 8.08 -9.37
CA ALA A 75 -4.94 8.61 -8.25
C ALA A 75 -6.40 8.88 -8.61
N LEU A 76 -7.32 8.47 -7.75
CA LEU A 76 -8.74 8.76 -7.86
C LEU A 76 -9.05 10.08 -7.17
N ARG A 77 -9.40 11.08 -7.95
CA ARG A 77 -9.98 12.32 -7.44
C ARG A 77 -11.50 12.25 -7.55
N VAL A 78 -12.17 12.11 -6.42
CA VAL A 78 -13.63 12.14 -6.40
C VAL A 78 -14.11 13.58 -6.62
N PRO A 79 -14.97 13.86 -7.62
CA PRO A 79 -15.46 15.20 -7.90
C PRO A 79 -16.20 15.83 -6.71
N LEU A 80 -16.06 17.13 -6.51
CA LEU A 80 -16.75 17.86 -5.44
C LEU A 80 -18.27 17.71 -5.48
N ALA A 81 -18.86 17.60 -6.66
CA ALA A 81 -20.29 17.35 -6.84
C ALA A 81 -20.68 16.02 -6.16
N ARG A 82 -19.92 14.95 -6.42
CA ARG A 82 -20.11 13.62 -5.84
C ARG A 82 -19.94 13.63 -4.31
N GLN A 83 -18.98 14.39 -3.80
CA GLN A 83 -18.75 14.55 -2.35
C GLN A 83 -19.90 15.30 -1.67
N LYS A 84 -20.58 16.20 -2.40
CA LYS A 84 -21.76 16.93 -1.90
C LYS A 84 -23.06 16.11 -1.94
N GLU A 85 -23.18 15.15 -2.85
CA GLU A 85 -24.34 14.24 -2.91
C GLU A 85 -24.48 13.45 -1.61
N SER A 86 -23.44 12.76 -1.22
CA SER A 86 -23.33 12.11 0.09
C SER A 86 -21.88 11.72 0.37
N SER A 87 -21.49 11.62 1.64
CA SER A 87 -20.20 11.06 2.04
C SER A 87 -20.04 9.60 1.53
N GLY A 88 -21.15 8.85 1.42
CA GLY A 88 -21.17 7.48 0.95
C GLY A 88 -20.85 7.36 -0.54
N ALA A 89 -21.25 8.33 -1.40
CA ALA A 89 -20.96 8.26 -2.84
C ALA A 89 -19.45 8.29 -3.13
N ALA A 90 -18.71 9.13 -2.41
CA ALA A 90 -17.25 9.18 -2.54
C ALA A 90 -16.58 7.88 -2.07
N LEU A 91 -17.05 7.29 -0.98
CA LEU A 91 -16.56 6.02 -0.47
C LEU A 91 -16.89 4.86 -1.42
N GLN A 92 -18.05 4.90 -2.06
CA GLN A 92 -18.42 3.93 -3.09
C GLN A 92 -17.46 3.98 -4.29
N ASP A 93 -17.13 5.15 -4.81
CA ASP A 93 -16.20 5.31 -5.93
C ASP A 93 -14.81 4.74 -5.59
N ILE A 94 -14.34 4.95 -4.35
CA ILE A 94 -13.08 4.36 -3.86
C ILE A 94 -13.19 2.83 -3.76
N HIS A 95 -14.28 2.33 -3.20
CA HIS A 95 -14.51 0.88 -3.11
C HIS A 95 -14.49 0.21 -4.48
N GLU A 96 -15.23 0.77 -5.45
CA GLU A 96 -15.30 0.26 -6.81
C GLU A 96 -13.93 0.27 -7.51
N LEU A 97 -13.14 1.34 -7.32
CA LEU A 97 -11.76 1.39 -7.81
C LEU A 97 -10.92 0.25 -7.25
N ILE A 98 -10.88 0.08 -5.93
CA ILE A 98 -10.06 -0.96 -5.28
C ILE A 98 -10.52 -2.36 -5.72
N CYS A 99 -11.82 -2.63 -5.74
CA CYS A 99 -12.36 -3.90 -6.24
C CYS A 99 -11.99 -4.17 -7.71
N ARG A 100 -12.01 -3.14 -8.57
CA ARG A 100 -11.59 -3.24 -9.97
C ARG A 100 -10.10 -3.56 -10.07
N LEU A 101 -9.23 -2.84 -9.36
CA LEU A 101 -7.79 -3.08 -9.36
C LEU A 101 -7.45 -4.48 -8.85
N ILE A 102 -8.12 -4.97 -7.81
CA ILE A 102 -7.92 -6.33 -7.31
C ILE A 102 -8.33 -7.38 -8.36
N ARG A 103 -9.45 -7.20 -9.04
CA ARG A 103 -9.90 -8.15 -10.08
C ARG A 103 -9.00 -8.13 -11.30
N GLU A 104 -8.54 -6.95 -11.73
CA GLU A 104 -7.75 -6.77 -12.94
C GLU A 104 -6.32 -7.27 -12.76
N PHE A 105 -5.68 -6.94 -11.64
CA PHE A 105 -4.28 -7.22 -11.42
C PHE A 105 -4.00 -8.40 -10.50
N ALA A 106 -5.01 -8.94 -9.82
CA ALA A 106 -4.90 -10.08 -8.89
C ALA A 106 -3.70 -9.96 -7.92
N PRO A 107 -3.59 -8.87 -7.12
CA PRO A 107 -2.49 -8.70 -6.19
C PRO A 107 -2.51 -9.77 -5.09
N THR A 108 -1.33 -10.23 -4.68
CA THR A 108 -1.18 -11.18 -3.57
C THR A 108 -1.30 -10.53 -2.21
N ALA A 109 -1.11 -9.20 -2.15
CA ALA A 109 -1.26 -8.40 -0.95
C ALA A 109 -1.70 -6.96 -1.28
N LEU A 110 -2.37 -6.32 -0.32
CA LEU A 110 -2.68 -4.90 -0.34
C LEU A 110 -1.93 -4.23 0.81
N ALA A 111 -1.18 -3.19 0.50
CA ALA A 111 -0.46 -2.38 1.47
C ALA A 111 -1.08 -0.98 1.55
N VAL A 112 -1.31 -0.47 2.76
CA VAL A 112 -1.93 0.84 2.98
C VAL A 112 -1.14 1.67 3.96
N GLU A 113 -1.06 2.98 3.74
CA GLU A 113 -0.50 3.88 4.73
C GLU A 113 -1.41 3.97 5.95
N SER A 114 -0.82 3.89 7.15
CA SER A 114 -1.59 3.98 8.39
C SER A 114 -1.92 5.43 8.73
N VAL A 115 -3.12 5.63 9.28
CA VAL A 115 -3.55 6.94 9.79
C VAL A 115 -2.70 7.33 11.00
N PHE A 116 -2.13 8.54 10.98
CA PHE A 116 -1.32 9.05 12.07
C PHE A 116 -2.16 9.94 13.00
N THR A 117 -1.95 9.80 14.30
CA THR A 117 -2.76 10.45 15.36
C THR A 117 -2.54 11.97 15.50
N ALA A 118 -1.62 12.57 14.75
CA ALA A 118 -1.35 14.01 14.79
C ALA A 118 -2.34 14.87 13.97
N LEU A 119 -3.31 14.24 13.32
CA LEU A 119 -4.32 14.92 12.52
C LEU A 119 -5.45 15.47 13.41
N ASN A 120 -6.12 16.54 12.94
CA ASN A 120 -7.36 16.95 13.57
C ASN A 120 -8.42 15.83 13.46
N MET A 121 -9.33 15.76 14.43
CA MET A 121 -10.32 14.69 14.57
C MET A 121 -11.14 14.47 13.28
N ARG A 122 -11.55 15.54 12.61
CA ARG A 122 -12.34 15.46 11.37
C ARG A 122 -11.58 14.79 10.23
N THR A 123 -10.30 15.13 10.07
CA THR A 123 -9.42 14.51 9.06
C THR A 123 -9.17 13.05 9.40
N ALA A 124 -8.91 12.74 10.67
CA ALA A 124 -8.69 11.37 11.14
C ALA A 124 -9.90 10.46 10.89
N LEU A 125 -11.12 10.95 11.17
CA LEU A 125 -12.37 10.21 10.92
C LEU A 125 -12.55 9.92 9.43
N ARG A 126 -12.35 10.91 8.56
CA ARG A 126 -12.45 10.71 7.10
C ARG A 126 -11.43 9.70 6.58
N LEU A 127 -10.19 9.77 7.05
CA LEU A 127 -9.17 8.77 6.69
C LEU A 127 -9.55 7.36 7.19
N ALA A 128 -10.14 7.26 8.38
CA ALA A 128 -10.61 5.99 8.92
C ALA A 128 -11.76 5.40 8.07
N GLU A 129 -12.69 6.24 7.58
CA GLU A 129 -13.76 5.83 6.65
C GLU A 129 -13.17 5.27 5.34
N VAL A 130 -12.28 6.00 4.68
CA VAL A 130 -11.62 5.56 3.44
C VAL A 130 -10.86 4.27 3.68
N ARG A 131 -10.07 4.20 4.74
CA ARG A 131 -9.32 3.00 5.10
C ARG A 131 -10.25 1.80 5.38
N GLY A 132 -11.40 2.02 6.04
CA GLY A 132 -12.40 0.98 6.27
C GLY A 132 -12.95 0.41 4.98
N VAL A 133 -13.17 1.25 3.98
CA VAL A 133 -13.63 0.85 2.63
C VAL A 133 -12.56 0.05 1.90
N VAL A 134 -11.30 0.46 1.97
CA VAL A 134 -10.16 -0.30 1.39
C VAL A 134 -10.03 -1.68 2.05
N LEU A 135 -10.15 -1.74 3.38
CA LEU A 135 -10.14 -3.00 4.13
C LEU A 135 -11.30 -3.92 3.73
N LEU A 136 -12.50 -3.35 3.58
CA LEU A 136 -13.68 -4.10 3.14
C LEU A 136 -13.48 -4.70 1.75
N ALA A 137 -12.99 -3.92 0.79
CA ALA A 137 -12.71 -4.38 -0.56
C ALA A 137 -11.67 -5.52 -0.57
N ALA A 138 -10.58 -5.37 0.19
CA ALA A 138 -9.56 -6.41 0.34
C ALA A 138 -10.14 -7.70 0.94
N ALA A 139 -10.94 -7.59 2.01
CA ALA A 139 -11.57 -8.72 2.67
C ALA A 139 -12.59 -9.46 1.78
N GLN A 140 -13.38 -8.73 0.98
CA GLN A 140 -14.33 -9.30 0.03
C GLN A 140 -13.65 -10.16 -1.04
N HIS A 141 -12.43 -9.80 -1.42
CA HIS A 141 -11.66 -10.51 -2.44
C HIS A 141 -10.63 -11.49 -1.84
N GLY A 142 -10.58 -11.63 -0.50
CA GLY A 142 -9.64 -12.54 0.17
C GLY A 142 -8.17 -12.10 0.08
N VAL A 143 -7.91 -10.82 -0.23
CA VAL A 143 -6.56 -10.26 -0.31
C VAL A 143 -6.11 -9.81 1.08
N PRO A 144 -4.97 -10.31 1.61
CA PRO A 144 -4.43 -9.86 2.89
C PRO A 144 -4.02 -8.38 2.81
N MET A 145 -4.34 -7.62 3.87
CA MET A 145 -4.02 -6.19 3.95
C MET A 145 -3.00 -5.93 5.05
N TYR A 146 -1.98 -5.14 4.71
CA TYR A 146 -0.88 -4.73 5.59
C TYR A 146 -0.85 -3.21 5.75
N SER A 147 -0.39 -2.75 6.90
CA SER A 147 -0.38 -1.32 7.23
C SER A 147 1.01 -0.85 7.63
N TYR A 148 1.42 0.28 7.07
CA TYR A 148 2.73 0.88 7.30
C TYR A 148 2.59 2.34 7.72
N SER A 149 3.33 2.77 8.73
CA SER A 149 3.38 4.17 9.10
C SER A 149 4.16 4.99 8.07
N PRO A 150 3.88 6.30 7.91
CA PRO A 150 4.64 7.18 7.02
C PRO A 150 6.14 7.14 7.28
N ARG A 151 6.53 6.99 8.55
CA ARG A 151 7.94 6.90 8.94
C ARG A 151 8.59 5.58 8.52
N GLU A 152 7.86 4.47 8.61
CA GLU A 152 8.31 3.16 8.11
C GLU A 152 8.49 3.20 6.60
N VAL A 153 7.51 3.74 5.85
CA VAL A 153 7.59 3.87 4.38
C VAL A 153 8.81 4.70 3.98
N LYS A 154 9.02 5.86 4.62
CA LYS A 154 10.19 6.69 4.36
C LYS A 154 11.51 6.00 4.68
N ALA A 155 11.61 5.34 5.83
CA ALA A 155 12.80 4.61 6.22
C ALA A 155 13.11 3.47 5.25
N CYS A 156 12.09 2.75 4.81
CA CYS A 156 12.21 1.64 3.88
C CYS A 156 12.68 2.10 2.50
N VAL A 157 12.00 3.10 1.91
CA VAL A 157 12.24 3.52 0.51
C VAL A 157 13.45 4.43 0.38
N ALA A 158 13.64 5.38 1.32
CA ALA A 158 14.72 6.38 1.25
C ALA A 158 15.89 6.12 2.23
N GLY A 159 15.78 5.07 3.06
CA GLY A 159 16.81 4.72 4.04
C GLY A 159 16.72 5.50 5.36
N TYR A 160 15.82 6.48 5.49
CA TYR A 160 15.62 7.23 6.74
C TYR A 160 14.20 7.83 6.84
N GLY A 161 13.65 7.86 8.09
CA GLY A 161 12.23 8.18 8.33
C GLY A 161 11.82 9.65 8.19
N HIS A 162 12.74 10.55 7.84
CA HIS A 162 12.49 11.99 7.67
C HIS A 162 12.74 12.48 6.23
N ALA A 163 12.76 11.55 5.25
CA ALA A 163 12.90 11.88 3.85
C ALA A 163 11.82 12.88 3.41
N ASP A 164 12.23 13.88 2.61
CA ASP A 164 11.29 14.82 2.02
C ASP A 164 10.56 14.22 0.81
N LYS A 165 9.50 14.90 0.34
CA LYS A 165 8.65 14.39 -0.73
C LYS A 165 9.42 14.20 -2.04
N ARG A 166 10.33 15.10 -2.37
CA ARG A 166 11.14 15.01 -3.59
C ARG A 166 12.09 13.82 -3.54
N GLN A 167 12.73 13.60 -2.38
CA GLN A 167 13.59 12.45 -2.17
C GLN A 167 12.82 11.13 -2.31
N MET A 168 11.62 11.04 -1.74
CA MET A 168 10.75 9.88 -1.89
C MET A 168 10.41 9.60 -3.35
N GLN A 169 10.00 10.61 -4.10
CA GLN A 169 9.68 10.46 -5.53
C GLN A 169 10.89 9.99 -6.36
N LEU A 170 12.07 10.56 -6.11
CA LEU A 170 13.31 10.15 -6.78
C LEU A 170 13.68 8.71 -6.46
N MET A 171 13.51 8.29 -5.20
CA MET A 171 13.79 6.91 -4.79
C MET A 171 12.79 5.93 -5.39
N VAL A 172 11.50 6.23 -5.40
CA VAL A 172 10.47 5.41 -6.07
C VAL A 172 10.81 5.24 -7.55
N ARG A 173 11.13 6.33 -8.26
CA ARG A 173 11.56 6.29 -9.66
C ARG A 173 12.76 5.38 -9.86
N ALA A 174 13.78 5.50 -9.01
CA ALA A 174 15.01 4.72 -9.12
C ALA A 174 14.77 3.22 -8.84
N LEU A 175 14.02 2.90 -7.78
CA LEU A 175 13.72 1.52 -7.36
C LEU A 175 12.86 0.77 -8.37
N LEU A 176 11.97 1.48 -9.07
CA LEU A 176 11.10 0.93 -10.11
C LEU A 176 11.67 1.08 -11.52
N SER A 177 12.91 1.61 -11.65
CA SER A 177 13.57 1.85 -12.95
C SER A 177 12.72 2.67 -13.93
N MET A 178 11.94 3.61 -13.40
CA MET A 178 11.06 4.47 -14.21
C MET A 178 11.87 5.56 -14.90
N THR A 179 11.50 5.93 -16.13
CA THR A 179 12.12 7.01 -16.90
C THR A 179 11.80 8.37 -16.30
N GLU A 180 10.56 8.54 -15.82
CA GLU A 180 10.06 9.78 -15.26
C GLU A 180 9.58 9.60 -13.82
N THR A 181 9.52 10.69 -13.08
CA THR A 181 8.96 10.68 -11.73
C THR A 181 7.46 10.40 -11.80
N PRO A 182 6.93 9.48 -10.99
CA PRO A 182 5.50 9.18 -11.04
C PRO A 182 4.65 10.38 -10.61
N GLU A 183 3.63 10.68 -11.41
CA GLU A 183 2.64 11.73 -11.18
C GLU A 183 1.22 11.14 -11.26
N PRO A 184 0.27 11.62 -10.47
CA PRO A 184 0.40 12.63 -9.42
C PRO A 184 1.17 12.12 -8.19
N ALA A 185 1.55 13.05 -7.30
CA ALA A 185 2.34 12.75 -6.11
C ALA A 185 1.71 11.67 -5.20
N ASP A 186 0.37 11.65 -5.07
CA ASP A 186 -0.36 10.64 -4.30
C ASP A 186 -0.14 9.21 -4.86
N ALA A 187 0.03 9.08 -6.18
CA ALA A 187 0.38 7.80 -6.80
C ALA A 187 1.82 7.38 -6.49
N ALA A 188 2.75 8.34 -6.41
CA ALA A 188 4.12 8.07 -5.97
C ALA A 188 4.16 7.59 -4.51
N ASP A 189 3.34 8.19 -3.65
CA ASP A 189 3.23 7.80 -2.24
C ASP A 189 2.64 6.37 -2.13
N ALA A 190 1.62 6.03 -2.94
CA ALA A 190 1.08 4.67 -3.01
C ALA A 190 2.10 3.62 -3.54
N LEU A 191 2.89 3.96 -4.55
CA LEU A 191 3.99 3.10 -5.02
C LEU A 191 5.05 2.89 -3.94
N ALA A 192 5.36 3.93 -3.14
CA ALA A 192 6.28 3.82 -2.01
C ALA A 192 5.75 2.83 -0.95
N VAL A 193 4.45 2.85 -0.66
CA VAL A 193 3.80 1.89 0.25
C VAL A 193 3.90 0.46 -0.27
N ALA A 194 3.68 0.24 -1.58
CA ALA A 194 3.84 -1.08 -2.20
C ALA A 194 5.29 -1.59 -2.10
N LEU A 195 6.27 -0.73 -2.40
CA LEU A 195 7.69 -1.05 -2.26
C LEU A 195 8.07 -1.38 -0.82
N CYS A 196 7.56 -0.63 0.15
CA CYS A 196 7.78 -0.90 1.57
C CYS A 196 7.29 -2.30 1.95
N HIS A 197 6.11 -2.73 1.48
CA HIS A 197 5.61 -4.08 1.73
C HIS A 197 6.49 -5.15 1.07
N LEU A 198 6.87 -4.97 -0.20
CA LEU A 198 7.72 -5.91 -0.90
C LEU A 198 9.06 -6.13 -0.18
N GLN A 199 9.70 -5.05 0.28
CA GLN A 199 10.95 -5.15 1.03
C GLN A 199 10.76 -5.82 2.40
N ALA A 200 9.66 -5.52 3.11
CA ALA A 200 9.33 -6.16 4.37
C ALA A 200 9.12 -7.69 4.21
N GLU A 201 8.41 -8.09 3.15
CA GLU A 201 8.19 -9.51 2.86
C GLU A 201 9.45 -10.23 2.39
N GLN A 202 10.28 -9.59 1.58
CA GLN A 202 11.59 -10.14 1.21
C GLN A 202 12.48 -10.36 2.44
N ALA A 203 12.52 -9.39 3.35
CA ALA A 203 13.25 -9.54 4.61
C ALA A 203 12.65 -10.67 5.47
N ARG A 204 11.31 -10.74 5.58
CA ARG A 204 10.62 -11.80 6.32
C ARG A 204 10.97 -13.19 5.79
N LEU A 205 10.92 -13.39 4.48
CA LEU A 205 11.25 -14.66 3.84
C LEU A 205 12.73 -15.02 4.03
N ARG A 206 13.62 -14.04 3.88
CA ARG A 206 15.07 -14.24 4.03
C ARG A 206 15.47 -14.65 5.43
N TYR A 207 14.86 -14.05 6.44
CA TYR A 207 15.17 -14.30 7.86
C TYR A 207 14.19 -15.28 8.53
N ASN A 208 13.28 -15.89 7.75
CA ASN A 208 12.26 -16.84 8.24
C ASN A 208 11.44 -16.28 9.41
N LEU A 209 11.07 -14.99 9.32
CA LEU A 209 10.30 -14.34 10.37
C LEU A 209 8.79 -14.65 10.24
N PRO A 210 8.04 -14.71 11.35
CA PRO A 210 6.60 -14.93 11.31
C PRO A 210 5.86 -13.77 10.64
N ASP A 211 4.70 -14.07 10.03
CA ASP A 211 3.80 -13.05 9.48
C ASP A 211 3.08 -12.29 10.61
N ALA A 212 3.59 -11.13 10.95
CA ALA A 212 3.16 -10.39 12.15
C ALA A 212 2.16 -9.26 11.88
N LYS A 213 1.90 -8.86 10.63
CA LYS A 213 1.23 -7.59 10.34
C LYS A 213 -0.02 -7.69 9.45
N SER A 214 -0.51 -8.86 9.11
CA SER A 214 -1.75 -8.98 8.32
C SER A 214 -2.97 -8.56 9.14
N LEU A 215 -3.70 -7.53 8.67
CA LEU A 215 -4.94 -7.05 9.27
C LEU A 215 -6.16 -7.86 8.81
N ALA A 216 -6.07 -8.49 7.65
CA ALA A 216 -7.09 -9.37 7.11
C ALA A 216 -6.43 -10.71 6.77
N LYS A 217 -6.58 -11.71 7.65
CA LYS A 217 -6.21 -13.07 7.27
C LYS A 217 -7.26 -13.60 6.30
N PRO A 218 -6.86 -14.17 5.15
CA PRO A 218 -7.81 -14.82 4.28
C PRO A 218 -8.52 -15.91 5.07
N ARG A 219 -9.83 -15.77 5.22
CA ARG A 219 -10.66 -16.86 5.71
C ARG A 219 -10.60 -17.94 4.65
N ALA A 220 -10.07 -19.13 4.99
CA ALA A 220 -10.13 -20.26 4.10
C ALA A 220 -11.59 -20.43 3.66
N LEU A 221 -11.86 -20.15 2.39
CA LEU A 221 -13.15 -20.45 1.78
C LEU A 221 -13.25 -21.97 1.74
N SER A 222 -13.85 -22.57 2.75
CA SER A 222 -14.38 -23.91 2.62
C SER A 222 -15.29 -23.89 1.38
N PRO A 223 -15.21 -24.89 0.48
CA PRO A 223 -16.11 -24.95 -0.66
C PRO A 223 -17.53 -24.90 -0.10
N ALA A 224 -18.22 -23.80 -0.37
CA ALA A 224 -19.53 -23.53 0.18
C ALA A 224 -20.51 -24.58 -0.33
N ALA A 225 -20.99 -25.41 0.57
CA ALA A 225 -22.33 -25.97 0.41
C ALA A 225 -23.28 -24.79 0.23
N THR A 226 -23.94 -24.72 -0.91
CA THR A 226 -24.98 -23.76 -1.22
C THR A 226 -26.10 -23.92 -0.18
N PRO A 227 -26.37 -22.95 0.69
CA PRO A 227 -27.61 -22.98 1.44
C PRO A 227 -28.65 -22.24 0.62
N ALA A 228 -29.70 -22.95 0.21
CA ALA A 228 -30.96 -22.32 -0.14
C ALA A 228 -31.43 -21.51 1.08
N ARG A 229 -31.22 -20.20 1.08
CA ARG A 229 -31.78 -19.32 2.09
C ARG A 229 -33.12 -18.82 1.65
N SER A 230 -34.16 -19.34 2.32
CA SER A 230 -35.45 -18.68 2.42
C SER A 230 -35.24 -17.26 2.95
N VAL A 231 -35.56 -16.26 2.15
CA VAL A 231 -35.64 -14.88 2.58
C VAL A 231 -36.81 -14.79 3.56
N THR A 232 -36.51 -14.80 4.84
CA THR A 232 -37.50 -14.47 5.87
C THR A 232 -37.78 -12.98 5.76
N ARG A 233 -38.93 -12.64 5.17
CA ARG A 233 -39.46 -11.26 5.14
C ARG A 233 -39.58 -10.76 6.57
N ILE A 234 -38.91 -9.68 6.89
CA ILE A 234 -39.14 -8.94 8.13
C ILE A 234 -40.55 -8.35 8.04
N PRO A 235 -41.46 -8.66 8.97
CA PRO A 235 -42.83 -8.12 8.91
C PRO A 235 -42.78 -6.60 9.16
N ALA A 236 -43.54 -5.85 8.34
CA ALA A 236 -43.58 -4.38 8.33
C ALA A 236 -44.16 -3.73 9.60
N SER A 237 -44.53 -4.50 10.61
CA SER A 237 -45.23 -4.01 11.84
C SER A 237 -44.33 -3.49 12.97
N ARG A 238 -43.04 -3.22 12.71
CA ARG A 238 -42.10 -2.76 13.72
C ARG A 238 -41.48 -1.38 13.44
N ILE A 239 -42.18 -0.58 12.62
CA ILE A 239 -41.86 0.84 12.44
C ILE A 239 -43.13 1.63 12.84
N GLU A 240 -43.47 1.62 14.08
CA GLU A 240 -44.42 2.59 14.62
C GLU A 240 -43.65 3.68 15.37
N SER A 241 -43.74 4.85 14.77
CA SER A 241 -43.71 6.22 15.26
C SER A 241 -43.77 6.39 16.79
N THR A 242 -42.71 7.01 17.32
CA THR A 242 -42.90 7.84 18.52
C THR A 242 -42.82 9.31 18.08
N ARG A 243 -43.91 9.99 18.28
CA ARG A 243 -44.07 11.44 18.15
C ARG A 243 -43.20 12.19 19.14
#